data_22743bb2460044d4d236ea4b85eccf7d
#
_entry.id   22743bb2460044d4d236ea4b85eccf7d
#
_cell.length_a   1.000
_cell.length_b   1.000
_cell.length_c   1.000
_cell.angle_alpha   90.00
_cell.angle_beta   90.00
_cell.angle_gamma   90.00
#
_symmetry.space_group_name_H-M   'P 1'
#
loop_
_entity.id
_entity.type
_entity.pdbx_description
1 polymer ?
#
loop_
_entity_poly.entity_id
_entity_poly.type
_entity_poly.pdbx_seq_one_letter_code
_entity_poly.pdbx_strand_id
1 'polypeptide(L)'
;MKRLITVAMSGLMALSLTACGGSSQEPAAAKPETQAEQAGGSTEAEKSGDSKAEGGAETNGSGNVLEGKKVGFSQTDSMSSWRTTETDSIKEYIEGAGGEFIVKDAGGDIATQESDIRDLVAAGVDFLVVAPLEDNGLQGALQEAMDSEIPVILVDRAIAGEAGTYYTTAIMSDFVWEGEQCAKALMEALPDGGNVVIINGGYDSSTSTDRQKGFVDALDTSKYAIVGEQDGEWLMDKAQSVMENILQAQGGENIDAVFAVTDDMVQGAMNAITAAGLTPGQDILTLGIDGTRAALEAVEDGTQLASCTCTPYFGEIVLDTITKLINGEEVPEHIVNEDTLYTKDNVNVDLGF
;
A
#
# COMPACT_ATOMS: atom_id res chain seq x y z
N MET A 1 12.47 -9.50 58.97
CA MET A 1 13.60 -10.41 59.23
C MET A 1 14.40 -10.57 57.95
N LYS A 2 15.65 -10.22 58.05
CA LYS A 2 16.67 -10.16 57.00
C LYS A 2 17.00 -11.56 56.44
N ARG A 3 17.32 -11.68 55.15
CA ARG A 3 18.54 -12.34 54.67
C ARG A 3 18.80 -12.00 53.19
N LEU A 4 19.83 -11.18 52.96
CA LEU A 4 20.59 -11.07 51.76
C LEU A 4 21.41 -12.34 51.57
N ILE A 5 21.62 -12.80 50.32
CA ILE A 5 22.83 -13.54 49.93
C ILE A 5 23.27 -12.98 48.57
N THR A 6 24.40 -12.30 48.61
CA THR A 6 25.23 -11.89 47.48
C THR A 6 26.29 -12.98 47.25
N VAL A 7 26.49 -13.44 46.03
CA VAL A 7 27.76 -14.08 45.61
C VAL A 7 28.13 -13.53 44.24
N ALA A 8 29.25 -12.81 44.20
CA ALA A 8 30.01 -12.45 43.04
C ALA A 8 31.19 -13.40 42.88
N MET A 9 31.60 -13.78 41.69
CA MET A 9 33.01 -14.02 41.33
C MET A 9 33.15 -14.18 39.80
N SER A 10 33.76 -13.27 39.22
CA SER A 10 34.92 -13.02 38.38
C SER A 10 35.62 -14.24 37.77
N GLY A 11 35.87 -14.18 36.46
CA GLY A 11 36.76 -15.08 35.73
C GLY A 11 37.12 -14.49 34.37
N LEU A 12 38.16 -13.65 34.34
CA LEU A 12 38.90 -13.26 33.13
C LEU A 12 39.74 -14.41 32.64
N MET A 13 39.83 -14.62 31.34
CA MET A 13 41.08 -15.07 30.71
C MET A 13 41.15 -14.69 29.22
N ALA A 14 42.31 -14.23 28.86
CA ALA A 14 42.70 -13.50 27.68
C ALA A 14 43.37 -14.35 26.58
N LEU A 15 43.39 -13.75 25.39
CA LEU A 15 44.34 -13.83 24.27
C LEU A 15 44.93 -15.16 23.80
N SER A 16 44.83 -15.40 22.49
CA SER A 16 46.02 -15.62 21.66
C SER A 16 45.73 -15.31 20.18
N LEU A 17 46.49 -14.33 19.67
CA LEU A 17 46.74 -14.05 18.27
C LEU A 17 47.63 -15.12 17.66
N THR A 18 47.37 -15.55 16.45
CA THR A 18 48.42 -15.96 15.52
C THR A 18 48.04 -15.56 14.08
N ALA A 19 48.85 -14.71 13.50
CA ALA A 19 48.90 -14.30 12.12
C ALA A 19 49.85 -15.19 11.32
N CYS A 20 49.53 -15.49 10.05
CA CYS A 20 50.38 -15.77 8.88
C CYS A 20 49.43 -16.00 7.73
N GLY A 21 49.36 -15.31 6.61
CA GLY A 21 50.45 -14.84 5.74
C GLY A 21 50.49 -15.76 4.52
N GLY A 22 50.06 -15.29 3.34
CA GLY A 22 50.20 -16.04 2.09
C GLY A 22 49.25 -15.59 0.97
N SER A 23 49.71 -14.78 0.17
CA SER A 23 49.53 -14.14 -1.11
C SER A 23 49.04 -14.98 -2.29
N SER A 24 48.31 -14.29 -3.17
CA SER A 24 48.32 -14.29 -4.65
C SER A 24 47.64 -15.43 -5.41
N GLN A 25 46.63 -15.16 -6.20
CA GLN A 25 46.68 -14.90 -7.66
C GLN A 25 45.27 -14.88 -8.25
N GLU A 26 44.98 -13.76 -8.90
CA GLU A 26 43.98 -13.66 -9.96
C GLU A 26 44.44 -14.46 -11.21
N PRO A 27 43.55 -14.96 -12.02
CA PRO A 27 43.68 -14.60 -13.42
C PRO A 27 42.40 -14.11 -14.11
N ALA A 28 42.67 -13.23 -15.04
CA ALA A 28 41.86 -12.46 -15.93
C ALA A 28 40.91 -13.22 -16.86
N ALA A 29 39.88 -12.47 -17.22
CA ALA A 29 39.09 -12.34 -18.45
C ALA A 29 39.35 -13.30 -19.65
N ALA A 30 38.21 -13.81 -20.22
CA ALA A 30 38.08 -14.04 -21.66
C ALA A 30 36.61 -13.79 -22.07
N LYS A 31 36.41 -12.76 -22.89
CA LYS A 31 35.31 -12.69 -23.88
C LYS A 31 35.67 -13.54 -25.08
N PRO A 32 34.68 -14.00 -25.84
CA PRO A 32 34.80 -13.88 -27.30
C PRO A 32 33.64 -13.14 -27.95
N GLU A 33 34.04 -12.50 -29.04
CA GLU A 33 33.27 -11.68 -29.97
C GLU A 33 32.39 -12.50 -30.93
N THR A 34 31.30 -11.88 -31.32
CA THR A 34 30.67 -11.72 -32.64
C THR A 34 30.88 -12.76 -33.72
N GLN A 35 29.77 -13.25 -34.30
CA GLN A 35 29.57 -13.29 -35.76
C GLN A 35 28.07 -13.22 -36.09
N ALA A 36 27.75 -12.25 -36.95
CA ALA A 36 26.49 -12.09 -37.66
C ALA A 36 26.52 -12.91 -38.95
N GLU A 37 25.38 -13.50 -39.33
CA GLU A 37 25.14 -13.84 -40.73
C GLU A 37 23.65 -13.62 -41.05
N GLN A 38 23.44 -12.89 -42.16
CA GLN A 38 22.17 -12.51 -42.79
C GLN A 38 21.70 -13.62 -43.76
N ALA A 39 20.39 -13.81 -43.81
CA ALA A 39 19.59 -14.08 -45.01
C ALA A 39 18.12 -14.10 -44.57
N GLY A 40 17.21 -13.29 -45.00
CA GLY A 40 16.81 -12.92 -46.36
C GLY A 40 15.59 -13.77 -46.77
N GLY A 41 14.34 -13.20 -46.73
CA GLY A 41 13.16 -13.88 -47.26
C GLY A 41 11.86 -13.16 -46.90
N SER A 42 11.46 -12.25 -47.78
CA SER A 42 10.15 -11.59 -47.83
C SER A 42 9.05 -12.54 -48.30
N THR A 43 7.84 -12.47 -47.73
CA THR A 43 6.58 -12.54 -48.52
C THR A 43 5.40 -11.93 -47.74
N GLU A 44 4.60 -11.22 -48.51
CA GLU A 44 3.43 -10.40 -48.32
C GLU A 44 2.30 -10.95 -47.42
N ALA A 45 1.74 -10.04 -46.67
CA ALA A 45 0.36 -9.53 -46.55
C ALA A 45 -0.82 -10.51 -46.73
N GLU A 46 -1.65 -10.58 -45.66
CA GLU A 46 -3.09 -10.51 -45.82
C GLU A 46 -3.75 -9.77 -44.63
N LYS A 47 -4.57 -8.77 -45.01
CA LYS A 47 -5.45 -8.00 -44.13
C LYS A 47 -6.74 -8.75 -43.86
N SER A 48 -7.17 -8.81 -42.61
CA SER A 48 -8.57 -8.69 -42.17
C SER A 48 -8.55 -8.81 -40.66
N GLY A 49 -9.25 -8.08 -39.86
CA GLY A 49 -10.43 -7.28 -39.94
C GLY A 49 -10.54 -6.54 -38.61
N ASP A 50 -10.94 -5.35 -38.75
CA ASP A 50 -11.29 -4.35 -37.77
C ASP A 50 -12.33 -4.90 -36.76
N SER A 51 -12.02 -4.86 -35.44
CA SER A 51 -13.02 -4.76 -34.42
C SER A 51 -12.51 -3.81 -33.33
N LYS A 52 -12.88 -2.56 -33.57
CA LYS A 52 -12.72 -1.42 -32.70
C LYS A 52 -13.59 -1.62 -31.46
N ALA A 53 -12.99 -1.90 -30.33
CA ALA A 53 -13.64 -1.70 -29.05
C ALA A 53 -13.44 -0.22 -28.67
N GLU A 54 -14.45 0.59 -28.93
CA GLU A 54 -14.55 1.95 -28.44
C GLU A 54 -14.98 1.91 -26.97
N GLY A 55 -14.02 2.07 -26.07
CA GLY A 55 -14.18 2.49 -24.71
C GLY A 55 -13.32 3.72 -24.46
N GLY A 56 -13.47 4.72 -25.31
CA GLY A 56 -12.86 6.03 -25.10
C GLY A 56 -13.72 6.83 -24.15
N ALA A 57 -13.28 6.99 -22.89
CA ALA A 57 -13.75 8.10 -22.09
C ALA A 57 -13.43 9.37 -22.87
N GLU A 58 -14.45 10.14 -23.26
CA GLU A 58 -14.30 11.46 -23.84
C GLU A 58 -13.61 12.35 -22.79
N THR A 59 -12.31 12.58 -22.95
CA THR A 59 -11.62 13.67 -22.27
C THR A 59 -12.18 14.98 -22.82
N ASN A 60 -13.25 15.46 -22.19
CA ASN A 60 -13.76 16.79 -22.42
C ASN A 60 -12.68 17.78 -22.02
N GLY A 61 -12.04 18.39 -23.03
CA GLY A 61 -11.50 19.75 -23.03
C GLY A 61 -10.69 20.19 -21.81
N SER A 62 -9.75 19.37 -21.31
CA SER A 62 -8.72 19.83 -20.38
C SER A 62 -7.66 20.55 -21.22
N GLY A 63 -7.90 21.84 -21.55
CA GLY A 63 -6.80 22.75 -21.87
C GLY A 63 -5.82 22.75 -20.70
N ASN A 64 -4.54 23.13 -20.93
CA ASN A 64 -3.44 23.19 -19.93
C ASN A 64 -3.84 24.01 -18.68
N VAL A 65 -4.79 23.48 -17.87
CA VAL A 65 -5.32 24.16 -16.68
C VAL A 65 -4.23 24.42 -15.65
N LEU A 66 -3.16 23.63 -15.69
CA LEU A 66 -2.00 23.74 -14.81
C LEU A 66 -0.79 24.39 -15.50
N GLU A 67 -0.94 25.02 -16.67
CA GLU A 67 0.19 25.66 -17.35
C GLU A 67 0.88 26.69 -16.44
N GLY A 68 2.19 26.49 -16.21
CA GLY A 68 3.01 27.33 -15.33
C GLY A 68 2.79 27.12 -13.83
N LYS A 69 2.02 26.11 -13.45
CA LYS A 69 1.82 25.69 -12.06
C LYS A 69 2.76 24.56 -11.69
N LYS A 70 3.17 24.54 -10.42
CA LYS A 70 3.97 23.48 -9.81
C LYS A 70 3.13 22.74 -8.78
N VAL A 71 3.08 21.43 -8.88
CA VAL A 71 2.44 20.55 -7.89
C VAL A 71 3.51 19.70 -7.23
N GLY A 72 3.70 19.89 -5.93
CA GLY A 72 4.57 19.06 -5.11
C GLY A 72 3.82 17.84 -4.61
N PHE A 73 4.45 16.67 -4.64
CA PHE A 73 3.93 15.47 -4.02
C PHE A 73 4.95 14.89 -3.03
N SER A 74 4.52 14.74 -1.77
CA SER A 74 5.29 14.09 -0.72
C SER A 74 4.75 12.69 -0.49
N GLN A 75 5.50 11.68 -0.96
CA GLN A 75 5.16 10.26 -0.86
C GLN A 75 5.79 9.64 0.39
N THR A 76 5.14 8.63 0.98
CA THR A 76 5.65 7.87 2.13
C THR A 76 6.89 7.06 1.77
N ASP A 77 6.79 6.29 0.67
CA ASP A 77 7.82 5.39 0.15
C ASP A 77 7.44 4.90 -1.26
N SER A 78 8.31 4.08 -1.87
CA SER A 78 8.09 3.42 -3.16
C SER A 78 8.22 1.89 -3.03
N MET A 79 7.93 1.31 -1.86
CA MET A 79 8.20 -0.11 -1.59
C MET A 79 7.10 -1.05 -2.09
N SER A 80 5.89 -0.55 -2.34
CA SER A 80 4.78 -1.35 -2.88
C SER A 80 4.37 -0.91 -4.28
N SER A 81 3.72 -1.81 -5.02
CA SER A 81 3.12 -1.50 -6.32
C SER A 81 2.03 -0.44 -6.18
N TRP A 82 1.29 -0.46 -5.08
CA TRP A 82 0.25 0.51 -4.76
C TRP A 82 0.83 1.95 -4.72
N ARG A 83 1.94 2.17 -3.97
CA ARG A 83 2.59 3.48 -3.85
C ARG A 83 3.17 4.00 -5.17
N THR A 84 3.76 3.11 -5.96
CA THR A 84 4.29 3.49 -7.28
C THR A 84 3.16 3.85 -8.24
N THR A 85 2.05 3.11 -8.22
CA THR A 85 0.87 3.40 -9.05
C THR A 85 0.21 4.71 -8.64
N GLU A 86 0.10 5.01 -7.34
CA GLU A 86 -0.41 6.29 -6.82
C GLU A 86 0.42 7.46 -7.35
N THR A 87 1.75 7.36 -7.22
CA THR A 87 2.68 8.39 -7.71
C THR A 87 2.56 8.60 -9.22
N ASP A 88 2.55 7.51 -9.98
CA ASP A 88 2.48 7.56 -11.45
C ASP A 88 1.12 8.11 -11.91
N SER A 89 0.03 7.73 -11.25
CA SER A 89 -1.31 8.25 -11.55
C SER A 89 -1.39 9.77 -11.34
N ILE A 90 -0.94 10.28 -10.18
CA ILE A 90 -0.96 11.71 -9.90
C ILE A 90 -0.08 12.46 -10.91
N LYS A 91 1.13 11.94 -11.17
CA LYS A 91 2.06 12.50 -12.13
C LYS A 91 1.46 12.62 -13.53
N GLU A 92 0.87 11.54 -14.04
CA GLU A 92 0.29 11.49 -15.38
C GLU A 92 -0.76 12.58 -15.56
N TYR A 93 -1.68 12.76 -14.61
CA TYR A 93 -2.75 13.74 -14.68
C TYR A 93 -2.23 15.19 -14.55
N ILE A 94 -1.27 15.42 -13.64
CA ILE A 94 -0.69 16.76 -13.45
C ILE A 94 0.12 17.20 -14.68
N GLU A 95 1.02 16.34 -15.18
CA GLU A 95 1.81 16.62 -16.38
C GLU A 95 0.91 16.71 -17.63
N GLY A 96 -0.10 15.84 -17.75
CA GLY A 96 -1.10 15.87 -18.81
C GLY A 96 -1.93 17.15 -18.85
N ALA A 97 -2.12 17.82 -17.71
CA ALA A 97 -2.76 19.11 -17.59
C ALA A 97 -1.79 20.32 -17.77
N GLY A 98 -0.52 20.07 -18.09
CA GLY A 98 0.51 21.08 -18.33
C GLY A 98 1.23 21.58 -17.08
N GLY A 99 1.04 20.94 -15.93
CA GLY A 99 1.74 21.25 -14.67
C GLY A 99 3.14 20.69 -14.58
N GLU A 100 3.99 21.30 -13.75
CA GLU A 100 5.27 20.72 -13.32
C GLU A 100 5.02 19.84 -12.08
N PHE A 101 5.35 18.55 -12.16
CA PHE A 101 5.22 17.61 -11.04
C PHE A 101 6.56 17.42 -10.34
N ILE A 102 6.61 17.66 -9.02
CA ILE A 102 7.80 17.53 -8.19
C ILE A 102 7.52 16.52 -7.09
N VAL A 103 8.10 15.33 -7.16
CA VAL A 103 7.92 14.29 -6.16
C VAL A 103 9.10 14.20 -5.21
N LYS A 104 8.81 13.94 -3.95
CA LYS A 104 9.76 13.59 -2.88
C LYS A 104 9.29 12.27 -2.26
N ASP A 105 10.22 11.39 -1.99
CA ASP A 105 10.00 10.06 -1.41
C ASP A 105 10.73 9.97 -0.07
N ALA A 106 9.96 9.80 1.00
CA ALA A 106 10.48 9.79 2.36
C ALA A 106 11.17 8.46 2.74
N GLY A 107 11.01 7.41 1.92
CA GLY A 107 11.61 6.09 2.17
C GLY A 107 11.19 5.46 3.49
N GLY A 108 9.98 5.77 3.98
CA GLY A 108 9.45 5.25 5.24
C GLY A 108 9.99 5.95 6.49
N ASP A 109 10.55 7.17 6.37
CA ASP A 109 11.08 7.94 7.50
C ASP A 109 10.32 9.27 7.67
N ILE A 110 9.62 9.43 8.80
CA ILE A 110 8.75 10.58 9.07
C ILE A 110 9.52 11.91 9.14
N ALA A 111 10.77 11.89 9.63
CA ALA A 111 11.57 13.10 9.70
C ALA A 111 12.05 13.54 8.31
N THR A 112 12.31 12.57 7.43
CA THR A 112 12.59 12.81 6.01
C THR A 112 11.35 13.40 5.34
N GLN A 113 10.15 12.85 5.59
CA GLN A 113 8.91 13.36 5.01
C GLN A 113 8.63 14.81 5.46
N GLU A 114 8.83 15.11 6.74
CA GLU A 114 8.69 16.47 7.27
C GLU A 114 9.64 17.46 6.58
N SER A 115 10.91 17.05 6.34
CA SER A 115 11.90 17.84 5.60
C SER A 115 11.54 18.01 4.13
N ASP A 116 11.04 16.96 3.49
CA ASP A 116 10.61 16.95 2.09
C ASP A 116 9.46 17.91 1.83
N ILE A 117 8.48 17.96 2.74
CA ILE A 117 7.38 18.94 2.67
C ILE A 117 7.93 20.37 2.71
N ARG A 118 8.85 20.68 3.62
CA ARG A 118 9.50 22.01 3.67
C ARG A 118 10.29 22.33 2.42
N ASP A 119 10.99 21.35 1.86
CA ASP A 119 11.73 21.51 0.60
C ASP A 119 10.77 21.84 -0.56
N LEU A 120 9.61 21.19 -0.65
CA LEU A 120 8.58 21.48 -1.64
C LEU A 120 8.02 22.89 -1.47
N VAL A 121 7.73 23.31 -0.23
CA VAL A 121 7.32 24.69 0.08
C VAL A 121 8.40 25.69 -0.36
N ALA A 122 9.66 25.42 -0.03
CA ALA A 122 10.80 26.27 -0.41
C ALA A 122 11.04 26.32 -1.94
N ALA A 123 10.70 25.24 -2.66
CA ALA A 123 10.75 25.18 -4.12
C ALA A 123 9.63 26.01 -4.80
N GLY A 124 8.69 26.53 -4.00
CA GLY A 124 7.61 27.41 -4.47
C GLY A 124 6.57 26.64 -5.29
N VAL A 125 6.11 25.52 -4.76
CA VAL A 125 4.96 24.80 -5.36
C VAL A 125 3.68 25.63 -5.18
N ASP A 126 2.79 25.55 -6.16
CA ASP A 126 1.47 26.20 -6.10
C ASP A 126 0.45 25.36 -5.33
N PHE A 127 0.63 24.04 -5.33
CA PHE A 127 -0.19 23.07 -4.63
C PHE A 127 0.71 21.99 -4.03
N LEU A 128 0.35 21.49 -2.86
CA LEU A 128 1.05 20.42 -2.17
C LEU A 128 0.11 19.23 -1.97
N VAL A 129 0.44 18.11 -2.56
CA VAL A 129 -0.21 16.82 -2.32
C VAL A 129 0.65 16.01 -1.35
N VAL A 130 0.05 15.38 -0.36
CA VAL A 130 0.78 14.61 0.66
C VAL A 130 0.06 13.30 0.94
N ALA A 131 0.78 12.18 0.82
CA ALA A 131 0.40 10.90 1.39
C ALA A 131 1.09 10.77 2.77
N PRO A 132 0.41 11.01 3.91
CA PRO A 132 1.08 11.02 5.21
C PRO A 132 1.58 9.63 5.60
N LEU A 133 2.82 9.52 6.08
CA LEU A 133 3.38 8.27 6.59
C LEU A 133 2.69 7.83 7.89
N GLU A 134 2.46 8.78 8.78
CA GLU A 134 1.87 8.59 10.10
C GLU A 134 0.87 9.71 10.43
N ASP A 135 -0.03 9.45 11.36
CA ASP A 135 -1.03 10.43 11.81
C ASP A 135 -0.39 11.67 12.46
N ASN A 136 0.81 11.53 13.00
CA ASN A 136 1.53 12.59 13.71
C ASN A 136 2.94 12.78 13.13
N GLY A 137 3.49 13.98 13.35
CA GLY A 137 4.86 14.31 12.95
C GLY A 137 4.95 15.33 11.80
N LEU A 138 3.89 15.46 10.97
CA LEU A 138 3.89 16.36 9.82
C LEU A 138 3.24 17.72 10.08
N GLN A 139 2.52 17.88 11.20
CA GLN A 139 1.69 19.05 11.47
C GLN A 139 2.47 20.38 11.35
N GLY A 140 3.73 20.41 11.79
CA GLY A 140 4.55 21.61 11.68
C GLY A 140 4.84 22.05 10.25
N ALA A 141 5.23 21.12 9.41
CA ALA A 141 5.54 21.39 7.99
C ALA A 141 4.27 21.70 7.18
N LEU A 142 3.15 21.02 7.47
CA LEU A 142 1.86 21.29 6.84
C LEU A 142 1.31 22.66 7.23
N GLN A 143 1.43 23.05 8.51
CA GLN A 143 1.08 24.40 8.96
C GLN A 143 1.89 25.47 8.23
N GLU A 144 3.21 25.26 8.06
CA GLU A 144 4.07 26.18 7.31
C GLU A 144 3.63 26.32 5.83
N ALA A 145 3.18 25.24 5.20
CA ALA A 145 2.61 25.26 3.85
C ALA A 145 1.31 26.09 3.81
N MET A 146 0.38 25.82 4.72
CA MET A 146 -0.89 26.55 4.84
C MET A 146 -0.67 28.04 5.16
N ASP A 147 0.26 28.38 6.05
CA ASP A 147 0.63 29.75 6.38
C ASP A 147 1.27 30.48 5.18
N SER A 148 1.84 29.73 4.24
CA SER A 148 2.39 30.22 2.97
C SER A 148 1.33 30.33 1.87
N GLU A 149 0.05 30.14 2.20
CA GLU A 149 -1.09 30.16 1.28
C GLU A 149 -0.99 29.07 0.19
N ILE A 150 -0.28 27.97 0.45
CA ILE A 150 -0.20 26.81 -0.43
C ILE A 150 -1.32 25.83 -0.02
N PRO A 151 -2.31 25.56 -0.89
CA PRO A 151 -3.32 24.55 -0.60
C PRO A 151 -2.68 23.16 -0.44
N VAL A 152 -3.03 22.49 0.66
CA VAL A 152 -2.56 21.13 0.98
C VAL A 152 -3.70 20.15 0.76
N ILE A 153 -3.44 19.13 -0.05
CA ILE A 153 -4.37 18.04 -0.36
C ILE A 153 -3.76 16.76 0.21
N LEU A 154 -4.38 16.20 1.24
CA LEU A 154 -4.00 14.87 1.72
C LEU A 154 -4.60 13.80 0.80
N VAL A 155 -3.84 12.74 0.55
CA VAL A 155 -4.30 11.57 -0.21
C VAL A 155 -4.03 10.30 0.59
N ASP A 156 -4.87 9.29 0.41
CA ASP A 156 -4.79 7.97 1.03
C ASP A 156 -4.96 7.98 2.56
N ARG A 157 -4.19 8.78 3.29
CA ARG A 157 -4.13 8.73 4.76
C ARG A 157 -4.51 10.05 5.41
N ALA A 158 -5.05 9.96 6.63
CA ALA A 158 -5.32 11.12 7.48
C ALA A 158 -4.09 11.53 8.31
N ILE A 159 -4.20 12.69 8.92
CA ILE A 159 -3.33 13.13 10.02
C ILE A 159 -4.18 13.50 11.22
N ALA A 160 -3.56 13.53 12.40
CA ALA A 160 -4.20 14.11 13.59
C ALA A 160 -4.26 15.64 13.42
N GLY A 161 -5.45 16.19 13.24
CA GLY A 161 -5.68 17.63 13.04
C GLY A 161 -6.89 17.92 12.20
N GLU A 162 -7.16 19.21 11.97
CA GLU A 162 -8.38 19.69 11.34
C GLU A 162 -8.08 20.37 9.98
N ALA A 163 -8.98 20.20 9.03
CA ALA A 163 -8.99 20.96 7.77
C ALA A 163 -9.03 22.47 8.07
N GLY A 164 -8.45 23.25 7.18
CA GLY A 164 -8.28 24.70 7.36
C GLY A 164 -7.12 25.08 8.29
N THR A 165 -6.57 24.16 9.06
CA THR A 165 -5.39 24.38 9.90
C THR A 165 -4.16 23.74 9.28
N TYR A 166 -4.20 22.45 8.98
CA TYR A 166 -3.04 21.68 8.49
C TYR A 166 -3.17 21.28 7.02
N TYR A 167 -4.39 21.21 6.50
CA TYR A 167 -4.67 20.85 5.12
C TYR A 167 -5.96 21.52 4.65
N THR A 168 -6.14 21.57 3.33
CA THR A 168 -7.34 22.14 2.69
C THR A 168 -8.44 21.08 2.57
N THR A 169 -8.07 19.89 2.11
CA THR A 169 -8.97 18.75 1.91
C THR A 169 -8.19 17.45 2.01
N ALA A 170 -8.89 16.34 2.32
CA ALA A 170 -8.35 15.00 2.31
C ALA A 170 -9.18 14.11 1.38
N ILE A 171 -8.51 13.38 0.51
CA ILE A 171 -9.09 12.42 -0.43
C ILE A 171 -8.71 11.02 0.04
N MET A 172 -9.68 10.24 0.52
CA MET A 172 -9.42 8.94 1.14
C MET A 172 -10.58 7.98 0.88
N SER A 173 -10.30 6.69 0.95
CA SER A 173 -11.33 5.65 1.04
C SER A 173 -12.03 5.66 2.41
N ASP A 174 -13.19 5.03 2.51
CA ASP A 174 -13.83 4.75 3.80
C ASP A 174 -13.25 3.43 4.36
N PHE A 175 -12.11 3.52 5.05
CA PHE A 175 -11.38 2.37 5.58
C PHE A 175 -12.20 1.54 6.57
N VAL A 176 -13.09 2.19 7.35
CA VAL A 176 -14.00 1.47 8.25
C VAL A 176 -14.97 0.62 7.44
N TRP A 177 -15.53 1.20 6.36
CA TRP A 177 -16.42 0.48 5.46
C TRP A 177 -15.71 -0.70 4.77
N GLU A 178 -14.47 -0.50 4.29
CA GLU A 178 -13.67 -1.57 3.66
C GLU A 178 -13.54 -2.79 4.60
N GLY A 179 -13.14 -2.57 5.84
CA GLY A 179 -13.04 -3.61 6.85
C GLY A 179 -14.39 -4.27 7.17
N GLU A 180 -15.45 -3.46 7.31
CA GLU A 180 -16.82 -3.94 7.52
C GLU A 180 -17.29 -4.87 6.39
N GLN A 181 -16.98 -4.55 5.12
CA GLN A 181 -17.35 -5.40 3.99
C GLN A 181 -16.62 -6.74 4.01
N CYS A 182 -15.33 -6.75 4.35
CA CYS A 182 -14.57 -7.98 4.52
C CYS A 182 -15.16 -8.86 5.65
N ALA A 183 -15.54 -8.26 6.78
CA ALA A 183 -16.19 -9.00 7.86
C ALA A 183 -17.55 -9.59 7.44
N LYS A 184 -18.35 -8.85 6.68
CA LYS A 184 -19.63 -9.35 6.13
C LYS A 184 -19.42 -10.54 5.20
N ALA A 185 -18.43 -10.46 4.29
CA ALA A 185 -18.10 -11.58 3.41
C ALA A 185 -17.65 -12.81 4.21
N LEU A 186 -16.85 -12.63 5.26
CA LEU A 186 -16.47 -13.73 6.14
C LEU A 186 -17.67 -14.34 6.84
N MET A 187 -18.56 -13.55 7.42
CA MET A 187 -19.75 -14.04 8.13
C MET A 187 -20.72 -14.77 7.20
N GLU A 188 -20.78 -14.37 5.93
CA GLU A 188 -21.60 -15.06 4.91
C GLU A 188 -21.01 -16.42 4.53
N ALA A 189 -19.67 -16.49 4.39
CA ALA A 189 -18.97 -17.72 4.05
C ALA A 189 -18.84 -18.70 5.25
N LEU A 190 -18.80 -18.19 6.47
CA LEU A 190 -18.60 -18.97 7.71
C LEU A 190 -19.69 -18.65 8.76
N PRO A 191 -20.96 -18.95 8.50
CA PRO A 191 -22.11 -18.47 9.30
C PRO A 191 -22.15 -19.03 10.73
N ASP A 192 -21.48 -20.14 10.99
CA ASP A 192 -21.41 -20.79 12.31
C ASP A 192 -20.36 -20.15 13.21
N GLY A 193 -19.52 -19.25 12.68
CA GLY A 193 -18.43 -18.59 13.38
C GLY A 193 -17.09 -19.32 13.22
N GLY A 194 -16.03 -18.77 13.80
CA GLY A 194 -14.69 -19.35 13.71
C GLY A 194 -13.59 -18.52 14.36
N ASN A 195 -12.39 -19.03 14.28
CA ASN A 195 -11.17 -18.40 14.79
C ASN A 195 -10.50 -17.59 13.68
N VAL A 196 -10.31 -16.32 13.92
CA VAL A 196 -9.81 -15.36 12.94
C VAL A 196 -8.44 -14.82 13.35
N VAL A 197 -7.54 -14.75 12.40
CA VAL A 197 -6.25 -14.05 12.52
C VAL A 197 -6.38 -12.71 11.83
N ILE A 198 -5.78 -11.66 12.41
CA ILE A 198 -5.66 -10.33 11.81
C ILE A 198 -4.17 -10.01 11.60
N ILE A 199 -3.82 -9.54 10.38
CA ILE A 199 -2.50 -9.03 10.04
C ILE A 199 -2.65 -7.56 9.69
N ASN A 200 -2.16 -6.69 10.57
CA ASN A 200 -2.21 -5.23 10.43
C ASN A 200 -1.05 -4.70 9.60
N GLY A 201 -1.16 -3.45 9.14
CA GLY A 201 -0.14 -2.78 8.32
C GLY A 201 0.73 -1.77 9.10
N GLY A 202 0.40 -1.54 10.37
CA GLY A 202 1.07 -0.57 11.23
C GLY A 202 0.06 0.14 12.12
N TYR A 203 0.34 0.20 13.41
CA TYR A 203 -0.60 0.77 14.39
C TYR A 203 -0.57 2.31 14.42
N ASP A 204 0.40 2.94 13.79
CA ASP A 204 0.56 4.40 13.70
C ASP A 204 -0.11 5.00 12.45
N SER A 205 -0.82 4.17 11.67
CA SER A 205 -1.54 4.54 10.46
C SER A 205 -3.04 4.40 10.66
N SER A 206 -3.79 5.47 10.39
CA SER A 206 -5.26 5.47 10.37
C SER A 206 -5.83 4.43 9.41
N THR A 207 -5.25 4.26 8.24
CA THR A 207 -5.65 3.24 7.26
C THR A 207 -5.69 1.85 7.88
N SER A 208 -4.63 1.45 8.60
CA SER A 208 -4.57 0.13 9.24
C SER A 208 -5.58 -0.01 10.38
N THR A 209 -5.61 0.99 11.27
CA THR A 209 -6.46 0.95 12.47
C THR A 209 -7.95 1.03 12.15
N ASP A 210 -8.33 1.80 11.12
CA ASP A 210 -9.73 1.94 10.71
C ASP A 210 -10.23 0.71 9.95
N ARG A 211 -9.41 0.09 9.08
CA ARG A 211 -9.72 -1.20 8.44
C ARG A 211 -9.93 -2.30 9.47
N GLN A 212 -9.00 -2.42 10.43
CA GLN A 212 -9.13 -3.36 11.54
C GLN A 212 -10.38 -3.09 12.36
N LYS A 213 -10.63 -1.81 12.71
CA LYS A 213 -11.81 -1.41 13.48
C LYS A 213 -13.10 -1.80 12.77
N GLY A 214 -13.23 -1.48 11.49
CA GLY A 214 -14.40 -1.84 10.69
C GLY A 214 -14.63 -3.35 10.68
N PHE A 215 -13.57 -4.13 10.48
CA PHE A 215 -13.65 -5.58 10.48
C PHE A 215 -14.09 -6.13 11.85
N VAL A 216 -13.45 -5.72 12.93
CA VAL A 216 -13.72 -6.24 14.28
C VAL A 216 -15.09 -5.81 14.81
N ASP A 217 -15.46 -4.54 14.58
CA ASP A 217 -16.75 -4.01 15.06
C ASP A 217 -17.96 -4.67 14.36
N ALA A 218 -17.77 -5.13 13.10
CA ALA A 218 -18.81 -5.82 12.35
C ALA A 218 -18.98 -7.29 12.72
N LEU A 219 -17.95 -7.93 13.28
CA LEU A 219 -18.01 -9.34 13.65
C LEU A 219 -18.95 -9.60 14.83
N ASP A 220 -19.72 -10.70 14.74
CA ASP A 220 -20.47 -11.23 15.88
C ASP A 220 -19.51 -11.91 16.87
N THR A 221 -19.08 -11.18 17.89
CA THR A 221 -18.12 -11.65 18.91
C THR A 221 -18.61 -12.85 19.72
N SER A 222 -19.88 -13.24 19.61
CA SER A 222 -20.40 -14.49 20.21
C SER A 222 -20.04 -15.71 19.40
N LYS A 223 -19.65 -15.53 18.12
CA LYS A 223 -19.34 -16.60 17.17
C LYS A 223 -17.90 -16.57 16.69
N TYR A 224 -17.31 -15.38 16.57
CA TYR A 224 -15.93 -15.23 16.03
C TYR A 224 -14.97 -14.83 17.14
N ALA A 225 -13.82 -15.49 17.19
CA ALA A 225 -12.74 -15.20 18.12
C ALA A 225 -11.48 -14.75 17.38
N ILE A 226 -10.92 -13.62 17.75
CA ILE A 226 -9.59 -13.22 17.27
C ILE A 226 -8.54 -14.01 18.05
N VAL A 227 -7.89 -14.96 17.40
CA VAL A 227 -6.90 -15.87 18.00
C VAL A 227 -5.46 -15.46 17.73
N GLY A 228 -5.23 -14.51 16.85
CA GLY A 228 -3.92 -13.93 16.54
C GLY A 228 -4.09 -12.56 15.93
N GLU A 229 -3.24 -11.63 16.35
CA GLU A 229 -3.19 -10.28 15.81
C GLU A 229 -1.74 -9.81 15.84
N GLN A 230 -1.18 -9.46 14.69
CA GLN A 230 0.18 -8.97 14.56
C GLN A 230 0.31 -7.98 13.40
N ASP A 231 1.41 -7.20 13.45
CA ASP A 231 1.78 -6.24 12.42
C ASP A 231 2.60 -6.91 11.31
N GLY A 232 2.18 -6.74 10.06
CA GLY A 232 2.87 -7.18 8.84
C GLY A 232 3.63 -6.05 8.16
N GLU A 233 3.67 -4.85 8.75
CA GLU A 233 4.45 -3.69 8.28
C GLU A 233 4.19 -3.34 6.80
N TRP A 234 2.98 -3.58 6.28
CA TRP A 234 2.57 -3.39 4.88
C TRP A 234 3.33 -4.26 3.86
N LEU A 235 4.13 -5.24 4.32
CA LEU A 235 5.04 -6.01 3.48
C LEU A 235 4.64 -7.48 3.40
N MET A 236 4.65 -8.03 2.19
CA MET A 236 4.31 -9.43 1.91
C MET A 236 5.19 -10.42 2.71
N ASP A 237 6.51 -10.21 2.73
CA ASP A 237 7.46 -11.10 3.42
C ASP A 237 7.33 -11.04 4.94
N LYS A 238 6.98 -9.89 5.48
CA LYS A 238 6.67 -9.72 6.91
C LYS A 238 5.38 -10.44 7.28
N ALA A 239 4.31 -10.23 6.51
CA ALA A 239 3.04 -10.90 6.70
C ALA A 239 3.18 -12.44 6.59
N GLN A 240 4.00 -12.94 5.65
CA GLN A 240 4.34 -14.36 5.59
C GLN A 240 4.98 -14.84 6.88
N SER A 241 6.02 -14.14 7.36
CA SER A 241 6.72 -14.51 8.60
C SER A 241 5.79 -14.46 9.82
N VAL A 242 4.91 -13.47 9.88
CA VAL A 242 3.87 -13.33 10.91
C VAL A 242 2.93 -14.55 10.88
N MET A 243 2.40 -14.89 9.71
CA MET A 243 1.47 -16.02 9.58
C MET A 243 2.16 -17.37 9.87
N GLU A 244 3.40 -17.56 9.46
CA GLU A 244 4.21 -18.76 9.83
C GLU A 244 4.31 -18.90 11.36
N ASN A 245 4.60 -17.82 12.07
CA ASN A 245 4.68 -17.82 13.54
C ASN A 245 3.31 -18.13 14.19
N ILE A 246 2.23 -17.58 13.67
CA ILE A 246 0.87 -17.81 14.17
C ILE A 246 0.46 -19.28 13.93
N LEU A 247 0.72 -19.83 12.73
CA LEU A 247 0.45 -21.22 12.40
C LEU A 247 1.25 -22.17 13.32
N GLN A 248 2.49 -21.83 13.62
CA GLN A 248 3.31 -22.62 14.55
C GLN A 248 2.80 -22.57 15.99
N ALA A 249 2.28 -21.41 16.42
CA ALA A 249 1.82 -21.20 17.79
C ALA A 249 0.43 -21.79 18.05
N GLN A 250 -0.49 -21.65 17.09
CA GLN A 250 -1.91 -22.02 17.25
C GLN A 250 -2.23 -23.41 16.68
N GLY A 251 -1.49 -23.85 15.66
CA GLY A 251 -1.87 -24.98 14.80
C GLY A 251 -2.88 -24.55 13.72
N GLY A 252 -2.62 -24.94 12.47
CA GLY A 252 -3.47 -24.52 11.34
C GLY A 252 -4.91 -24.99 11.46
N GLU A 253 -5.16 -26.12 12.11
CA GLU A 253 -6.50 -26.68 12.37
C GLU A 253 -7.34 -25.84 13.36
N ASN A 254 -6.74 -24.86 14.02
CA ASN A 254 -7.40 -23.97 14.96
C ASN A 254 -7.61 -22.55 14.39
N ILE A 255 -7.37 -22.35 13.09
CA ILE A 255 -7.55 -21.08 12.40
C ILE A 255 -8.50 -21.31 11.24
N ASP A 256 -9.63 -20.58 11.22
CA ASP A 256 -10.64 -20.70 10.17
C ASP A 256 -10.50 -19.61 9.10
N ALA A 257 -9.98 -18.43 9.49
CA ALA A 257 -9.78 -17.33 8.56
C ALA A 257 -8.60 -16.43 8.93
N VAL A 258 -8.03 -15.74 7.92
CA VAL A 258 -7.12 -14.62 8.09
C VAL A 258 -7.64 -13.40 7.31
N PHE A 259 -7.73 -12.28 7.99
CA PHE A 259 -7.92 -10.97 7.41
C PHE A 259 -6.60 -10.22 7.49
N ALA A 260 -6.05 -9.81 6.35
CA ALA A 260 -4.94 -8.88 6.31
C ALA A 260 -5.43 -7.55 5.70
N VAL A 261 -4.94 -6.44 6.24
CA VAL A 261 -5.44 -5.12 5.84
C VAL A 261 -4.96 -4.69 4.43
N THR A 262 -4.13 -5.50 3.74
CA THR A 262 -3.80 -5.35 2.31
C THR A 262 -3.69 -6.69 1.60
N ASP A 263 -3.90 -6.68 0.29
CA ASP A 263 -3.80 -7.88 -0.57
C ASP A 263 -2.36 -8.42 -0.64
N ASP A 264 -1.34 -7.57 -0.66
CA ASP A 264 0.06 -8.02 -0.61
C ASP A 264 0.33 -8.82 0.67
N MET A 265 -0.22 -8.40 1.80
CA MET A 265 -0.08 -9.15 3.05
C MET A 265 -0.92 -10.43 3.06
N VAL A 266 -2.10 -10.44 2.41
CA VAL A 266 -2.86 -11.67 2.17
C VAL A 266 -2.03 -12.66 1.38
N GLN A 267 -1.36 -12.23 0.32
CA GLN A 267 -0.48 -13.09 -0.48
C GLN A 267 0.63 -13.69 0.39
N GLY A 268 1.23 -12.90 1.29
CA GLY A 268 2.19 -13.39 2.28
C GLY A 268 1.59 -14.47 3.18
N ALA A 269 0.38 -14.23 3.71
CA ALA A 269 -0.32 -15.20 4.54
C ALA A 269 -0.64 -16.50 3.77
N MET A 270 -1.09 -16.40 2.51
CA MET A 270 -1.36 -17.58 1.66
C MET A 270 -0.09 -18.39 1.39
N ASN A 271 1.06 -17.74 1.21
CA ASN A 271 2.35 -18.42 1.08
C ASN A 271 2.69 -19.24 2.34
N ALA A 272 2.48 -18.67 3.53
CA ALA A 272 2.70 -19.35 4.81
C ALA A 272 1.74 -20.54 5.00
N ILE A 273 0.45 -20.37 4.69
CA ILE A 273 -0.58 -21.41 4.74
C ILE A 273 -0.18 -22.58 3.83
N THR A 274 0.21 -22.27 2.59
CA THR A 274 0.66 -23.29 1.62
C THR A 274 1.93 -24.01 2.07
N ALA A 275 2.90 -23.29 2.63
CA ALA A 275 4.13 -23.87 3.16
C ALA A 275 3.86 -24.80 4.36
N ALA A 276 2.80 -24.56 5.13
CA ALA A 276 2.34 -25.44 6.21
C ALA A 276 1.59 -26.69 5.71
N GLY A 277 1.38 -26.82 4.39
CA GLY A 277 0.66 -27.94 3.78
C GLY A 277 -0.85 -27.80 3.82
N LEU A 278 -1.36 -26.60 4.06
CA LEU A 278 -2.77 -26.23 4.05
C LEU A 278 -3.11 -25.52 2.74
N THR A 279 -4.40 -25.44 2.43
CA THR A 279 -4.93 -24.85 1.19
C THR A 279 -5.64 -23.53 1.49
N PRO A 280 -5.10 -22.37 1.05
CA PRO A 280 -5.82 -21.10 1.15
C PRO A 280 -7.19 -21.17 0.47
N GLY A 281 -8.20 -20.54 1.07
CA GLY A 281 -9.57 -20.54 0.58
C GLY A 281 -10.35 -21.83 0.84
N GLN A 282 -9.70 -22.90 1.36
CA GLN A 282 -10.35 -24.16 1.71
C GLN A 282 -10.15 -24.52 3.17
N ASP A 283 -8.89 -24.67 3.62
CA ASP A 283 -8.57 -24.96 5.02
C ASP A 283 -8.60 -23.68 5.88
N ILE A 284 -8.13 -22.56 5.33
CA ILE A 284 -8.18 -21.24 5.96
C ILE A 284 -8.67 -20.23 4.91
N LEU A 285 -9.79 -19.56 5.20
CA LEU A 285 -10.29 -18.46 4.36
C LEU A 285 -9.36 -17.24 4.45
N THR A 286 -9.18 -16.53 3.34
CA THR A 286 -8.31 -15.35 3.29
C THR A 286 -9.07 -14.16 2.73
N LEU A 287 -8.89 -12.98 3.35
CA LEU A 287 -9.55 -11.74 2.95
C LEU A 287 -8.53 -10.58 3.02
N GLY A 288 -8.66 -9.66 2.09
CA GLY A 288 -7.80 -8.48 2.00
C GLY A 288 -8.47 -7.26 1.41
N ILE A 289 -7.67 -6.23 1.29
CA ILE A 289 -8.07 -4.93 0.75
C ILE A 289 -6.97 -4.49 -0.22
N ASP A 290 -7.31 -3.79 -1.23
CA ASP A 290 -6.66 -2.99 -2.25
C ASP A 290 -7.25 -3.26 -3.65
N GLY A 291 -7.67 -4.49 -3.96
CA GLY A 291 -8.15 -4.87 -5.29
C GLY A 291 -7.01 -5.04 -6.29
N THR A 292 -5.85 -5.56 -5.85
CA THR A 292 -4.75 -5.84 -6.77
C THR A 292 -5.15 -6.90 -7.80
N ARG A 293 -4.58 -6.85 -9.00
CA ARG A 293 -4.83 -7.88 -10.03
C ARG A 293 -4.59 -9.29 -9.49
N ALA A 294 -3.51 -9.49 -8.74
CA ALA A 294 -3.19 -10.78 -8.15
C ALA A 294 -4.24 -11.26 -7.13
N ALA A 295 -4.80 -10.34 -6.35
CA ALA A 295 -5.88 -10.67 -5.42
C ALA A 295 -7.19 -10.99 -6.14
N LEU A 296 -7.53 -10.23 -7.20
CA LEU A 296 -8.72 -10.52 -7.99
C LEU A 296 -8.61 -11.86 -8.73
N GLU A 297 -7.42 -12.23 -9.22
CA GLU A 297 -7.14 -13.57 -9.75
C GLU A 297 -7.33 -14.65 -8.67
N ALA A 298 -6.85 -14.41 -7.44
CA ALA A 298 -7.01 -15.32 -6.31
C ALA A 298 -8.48 -15.44 -5.85
N VAL A 299 -9.27 -14.37 -5.96
CA VAL A 299 -10.72 -14.40 -5.70
C VAL A 299 -11.43 -15.21 -6.79
N GLU A 300 -11.08 -15.02 -8.07
CA GLU A 300 -11.63 -15.79 -9.19
C GLU A 300 -11.33 -17.30 -9.04
N ASP A 301 -10.09 -17.63 -8.67
CA ASP A 301 -9.65 -19.01 -8.43
C ASP A 301 -10.24 -19.61 -7.14
N GLY A 302 -10.65 -18.76 -6.19
CA GLY A 302 -11.20 -19.16 -4.89
C GLY A 302 -10.15 -19.49 -3.85
N THR A 303 -8.90 -19.08 -4.03
CA THR A 303 -7.83 -19.13 -3.01
C THR A 303 -7.89 -17.94 -2.05
N GLN A 304 -8.54 -16.85 -2.48
CA GLN A 304 -8.95 -15.74 -1.62
C GLN A 304 -10.47 -15.62 -1.64
N LEU A 305 -11.08 -15.39 -0.47
CA LEU A 305 -12.54 -15.28 -0.34
C LEU A 305 -13.06 -13.97 -0.93
N ALA A 306 -12.39 -12.87 -0.59
CA ALA A 306 -12.76 -11.53 -1.01
C ALA A 306 -11.59 -10.56 -0.96
N SER A 307 -11.64 -9.54 -1.83
CA SER A 307 -10.80 -8.34 -1.77
C SER A 307 -11.70 -7.11 -1.93
N CYS A 308 -11.60 -6.16 -0.98
CA CYS A 308 -12.20 -4.85 -1.13
C CYS A 308 -11.23 -3.94 -1.87
N THR A 309 -11.69 -3.09 -2.78
CA THR A 309 -10.77 -2.14 -3.41
C THR A 309 -10.32 -1.07 -2.41
N CYS A 310 -9.14 -0.53 -2.64
CA CYS A 310 -8.64 0.76 -2.24
C CYS A 310 -7.76 1.24 -3.39
N THR A 311 -8.33 2.03 -4.28
CA THR A 311 -7.68 2.33 -5.55
C THR A 311 -6.51 3.30 -5.39
N PRO A 312 -5.33 3.04 -6.01
CA PRO A 312 -4.21 3.99 -6.04
C PRO A 312 -4.34 5.08 -7.11
N TYR A 313 -5.41 5.07 -7.92
CA TYR A 313 -5.59 5.99 -9.04
C TYR A 313 -6.15 7.34 -8.59
N PHE A 314 -5.35 8.11 -7.85
CA PHE A 314 -5.73 9.43 -7.33
C PHE A 314 -5.61 10.57 -8.35
N GLY A 315 -4.97 10.36 -9.51
CA GLY A 315 -4.62 11.44 -10.44
C GLY A 315 -5.80 12.29 -10.88
N GLU A 316 -6.92 11.66 -11.29
CA GLU A 316 -8.11 12.36 -11.76
C GLU A 316 -8.74 13.23 -10.67
N ILE A 317 -8.98 12.65 -9.49
CA ILE A 317 -9.64 13.34 -8.39
C ILE A 317 -8.77 14.45 -7.77
N VAL A 318 -7.44 14.29 -7.78
CA VAL A 318 -6.48 15.33 -7.39
C VAL A 318 -6.51 16.48 -8.38
N LEU A 319 -6.48 16.19 -9.70
CA LEU A 319 -6.55 17.23 -10.73
C LEU A 319 -7.89 17.99 -10.69
N ASP A 320 -9.01 17.30 -10.50
CA ASP A 320 -10.32 17.92 -10.35
C ASP A 320 -10.36 18.84 -9.12
N THR A 321 -9.82 18.38 -8.00
CA THR A 321 -9.73 19.14 -6.75
C THR A 321 -8.87 20.40 -6.94
N ILE A 322 -7.69 20.29 -7.55
CA ILE A 322 -6.82 21.44 -7.86
C ILE A 322 -7.54 22.42 -8.81
N THR A 323 -8.25 21.90 -9.81
CA THR A 323 -8.98 22.72 -10.76
C THR A 323 -10.10 23.53 -10.07
N LYS A 324 -10.82 22.94 -9.14
CA LYS A 324 -11.81 23.63 -8.30
C LYS A 324 -11.17 24.74 -7.47
N LEU A 325 -10.03 24.44 -6.83
CA LEU A 325 -9.29 25.44 -6.04
C LEU A 325 -8.80 26.63 -6.90
N ILE A 326 -8.30 26.37 -8.13
CA ILE A 326 -7.91 27.42 -9.08
C ILE A 326 -9.10 28.32 -9.44
N ASN A 327 -10.29 27.74 -9.62
CA ASN A 327 -11.50 28.46 -9.93
C ASN A 327 -12.10 29.22 -8.73
N GLY A 328 -11.54 29.05 -7.53
CA GLY A 328 -12.07 29.60 -6.28
C GLY A 328 -13.36 28.93 -5.82
N GLU A 329 -13.57 27.70 -6.23
CA GLU A 329 -14.69 26.87 -5.78
C GLU A 329 -14.39 26.27 -4.40
N GLU A 330 -15.43 26.08 -3.60
CA GLU A 330 -15.29 25.38 -2.33
C GLU A 330 -15.10 23.87 -2.57
N VAL A 331 -14.15 23.27 -1.85
CA VAL A 331 -13.96 21.82 -1.80
C VAL A 331 -14.36 21.30 -0.41
N PRO A 332 -14.98 20.12 -0.29
CA PRO A 332 -15.31 19.57 1.02
C PRO A 332 -14.03 19.23 1.80
N GLU A 333 -14.11 19.24 3.11
CA GLU A 333 -12.98 18.87 3.99
C GLU A 333 -12.50 17.43 3.74
N HIS A 334 -13.44 16.56 3.34
CA HIS A 334 -13.18 15.16 3.05
C HIS A 334 -13.91 14.74 1.77
N ILE A 335 -13.16 14.12 0.87
CA ILE A 335 -13.64 13.54 -0.39
C ILE A 335 -13.46 12.03 -0.27
N VAL A 336 -14.57 11.29 -0.31
CA VAL A 336 -14.54 9.82 -0.25
C VAL A 336 -14.28 9.26 -1.64
N ASN A 337 -13.28 8.39 -1.74
CA ASN A 337 -13.06 7.55 -2.90
C ASN A 337 -13.93 6.30 -2.73
N GLU A 338 -14.83 6.03 -3.70
CA GLU A 338 -15.77 4.90 -3.57
C GLU A 338 -15.08 3.57 -3.86
N ASP A 339 -15.29 2.59 -2.98
CA ASP A 339 -14.70 1.26 -3.08
C ASP A 339 -15.74 0.18 -3.37
N THR A 340 -15.27 -0.99 -3.79
CA THR A 340 -16.08 -2.15 -4.14
C THR A 340 -15.51 -3.41 -3.51
N LEU A 341 -16.36 -4.21 -2.85
CA LEU A 341 -16.00 -5.55 -2.43
C LEU A 341 -16.12 -6.52 -3.61
N TYR A 342 -15.04 -7.18 -3.97
CA TYR A 342 -15.00 -8.27 -4.92
C TYR A 342 -15.04 -9.62 -4.21
N THR A 343 -15.96 -10.44 -4.63
CA THR A 343 -16.10 -11.85 -4.27
C THR A 343 -16.19 -12.67 -5.55
N LYS A 344 -16.20 -13.98 -5.45
CA LYS A 344 -16.32 -14.85 -6.63
C LYS A 344 -17.54 -14.55 -7.53
N ASP A 345 -18.59 -13.95 -6.97
CA ASP A 345 -19.83 -13.69 -7.70
C ASP A 345 -19.76 -12.45 -8.60
N ASN A 346 -18.84 -11.52 -8.32
CA ASN A 346 -18.75 -10.23 -9.02
C ASN A 346 -17.34 -9.83 -9.44
N VAL A 347 -16.33 -10.67 -9.21
CA VAL A 347 -14.95 -10.37 -9.54
C VAL A 347 -14.77 -10.10 -11.04
N ASN A 348 -13.93 -9.09 -11.33
CA ASN A 348 -13.47 -8.78 -12.68
C ASN A 348 -11.97 -8.44 -12.58
N VAL A 349 -11.13 -9.37 -12.98
CA VAL A 349 -9.67 -9.28 -12.90
C VAL A 349 -9.09 -8.10 -13.70
N ASP A 350 -9.79 -7.66 -14.76
CA ASP A 350 -9.33 -6.53 -15.57
C ASP A 350 -9.42 -5.17 -14.85
N LEU A 351 -10.11 -5.11 -13.70
CA LEU A 351 -10.22 -3.92 -12.86
C LEU A 351 -9.12 -3.84 -11.80
N GLY A 352 -8.32 -4.89 -11.62
CA GLY A 352 -7.17 -4.89 -10.72
C GLY A 352 -5.98 -4.10 -11.29
N PHE A 353 -5.26 -3.40 -10.40
CA PHE A 353 -4.05 -2.64 -10.75
C PHE A 353 -2.78 -3.49 -10.63
#